data_358594834e9df81bded5730cceb540e1
#
_entry.id   358594834e9df81bded5730cceb540e1
#
_cell.length_a   1.000
_cell.length_b   1.000
_cell.length_c   1.000
_cell.angle_alpha   90.00
_cell.angle_beta   90.00
_cell.angle_gamma   90.00
#
_symmetry.space_group_name_H-M   'P 1'
#
loop_
_entity.id
_entity.type
_entity.pdbx_description
1 polymer ?
#
loop_
_entity_poly.entity_id
_entity_poly.type
_entity_poly.pdbx_seq_one_letter_code
_entity_poly.pdbx_strand_id
1 'polypeptide(L)'
;ISRLDAKTWKRATDYVQHSPSPLDGFNLFNYMFLAVVARGKSSTADFYDRLSEEMEEYLREHKSQFKGEQKHRIMWEGIACWPHLAQNYKCLKANDMIVVGGMYPVEWCVDYDQDDVRSLARAYAARPPIGSLTRQTDIRAQIMEETRCDGALYHVNRSCKILTFLQAGLRRGIYERNHKPFATFDGDQTDPTTFSPAQFE
;
A
#
# COMPACT_ATOMS: atom_id res chain seq x y z
N ILE A 1 -15.94 -13.14 11.97
CA ILE A 1 -15.80 -11.68 11.83
C ILE A 1 -14.43 -11.33 11.22
N SER A 2 -13.28 -11.73 11.77
CA SER A 2 -11.94 -11.38 11.25
C SER A 2 -11.72 -11.72 9.76
N ARG A 3 -12.32 -12.80 9.26
CA ARG A 3 -12.29 -13.12 7.81
C ARG A 3 -13.13 -12.12 7.00
N LEU A 4 -14.24 -11.67 7.55
CA LEU A 4 -15.07 -10.64 6.89
C LEU A 4 -14.28 -9.32 6.79
N ASP A 5 -13.62 -8.92 7.88
CA ASP A 5 -12.78 -7.71 7.88
C ASP A 5 -11.69 -7.77 6.80
N ALA A 6 -11.04 -8.94 6.64
CA ALA A 6 -10.02 -9.13 5.61
C ALA A 6 -10.58 -9.00 4.19
N LYS A 7 -11.77 -9.55 3.93
CA LYS A 7 -12.43 -9.49 2.63
C LYS A 7 -12.94 -8.10 2.29
N THR A 8 -13.55 -7.42 3.25
CA THR A 8 -14.04 -6.04 3.04
C THR A 8 -12.88 -5.07 2.88
N TRP A 9 -11.79 -5.25 3.64
CA TRP A 9 -10.55 -4.49 3.46
C TRP A 9 -9.94 -4.72 2.08
N LYS A 10 -9.83 -5.98 1.64
CA LYS A 10 -9.33 -6.31 0.30
C LYS A 10 -10.16 -5.63 -0.79
N ARG A 11 -11.49 -5.71 -0.69
CA ARG A 11 -12.38 -5.03 -1.63
C ARG A 11 -12.15 -3.52 -1.66
N ALA A 12 -12.02 -2.89 -0.49
CA ALA A 12 -11.75 -1.46 -0.39
C ALA A 12 -10.39 -1.08 -1.02
N THR A 13 -9.36 -1.89 -0.81
CA THR A 13 -8.03 -1.62 -1.42
C THR A 13 -8.03 -1.77 -2.94
N ASP A 14 -8.90 -2.61 -3.50
CA ASP A 14 -8.93 -2.87 -4.94
C ASP A 14 -9.41 -1.68 -5.78
N TYR A 15 -10.08 -0.71 -5.19
CA TYR A 15 -10.51 0.51 -5.91
C TYR A 15 -9.35 1.33 -6.47
N VAL A 16 -8.12 1.17 -5.96
CA VAL A 16 -6.93 1.83 -6.53
C VAL A 16 -6.58 1.32 -7.94
N GLN A 17 -7.12 0.17 -8.35
CA GLN A 17 -6.87 -0.40 -9.69
C GLN A 17 -7.62 0.35 -10.81
N HIS A 18 -8.65 1.13 -10.47
CA HIS A 18 -9.33 1.96 -11.48
C HIS A 18 -8.42 3.07 -12.00
N SER A 19 -8.68 3.53 -13.23
CA SER A 19 -7.96 4.64 -13.86
C SER A 19 -8.92 5.55 -14.60
N PRO A 20 -9.17 6.78 -14.12
CA PRO A 20 -8.61 7.33 -12.87
C PRO A 20 -9.07 6.57 -11.63
N SER A 21 -8.25 6.59 -10.58
CA SER A 21 -8.59 5.96 -9.31
C SER A 21 -9.53 6.85 -8.50
N PRO A 22 -10.65 6.32 -7.98
CA PRO A 22 -11.50 7.06 -7.04
C PRO A 22 -10.84 7.20 -5.68
N LEU A 23 -9.99 6.23 -5.30
CA LEU A 23 -9.31 6.13 -4.03
C LEU A 23 -7.85 6.57 -4.18
N ASP A 24 -7.40 7.46 -3.31
CA ASP A 24 -5.99 7.75 -3.15
C ASP A 24 -5.35 6.72 -2.23
N GLY A 25 -4.40 5.95 -2.74
CA GLY A 25 -3.69 4.93 -1.98
C GLY A 25 -2.93 5.49 -0.78
N PHE A 26 -2.65 6.78 -0.75
CA PHE A 26 -2.08 7.44 0.42
C PHE A 26 -3.06 7.43 1.61
N ASN A 27 -4.37 7.56 1.35
CA ASN A 27 -5.41 7.45 2.37
C ASN A 27 -5.55 6.03 2.91
N LEU A 28 -5.14 5.00 2.14
CA LEU A 28 -5.12 3.62 2.64
C LEU A 28 -4.24 3.44 3.88
N PHE A 29 -3.19 4.24 4.05
CA PHE A 29 -2.38 4.20 5.27
C PHE A 29 -3.20 4.54 6.51
N ASN A 30 -4.12 5.49 6.41
CA ASN A 30 -5.03 5.85 7.50
C ASN A 30 -6.15 4.82 7.67
N TYR A 31 -6.74 4.35 6.57
CA TYR A 31 -7.86 3.39 6.63
C TYR A 31 -7.43 2.00 7.13
N MET A 32 -6.20 1.56 6.82
CA MET A 32 -5.70 0.27 7.30
C MET A 32 -5.58 0.17 8.83
N PHE A 33 -5.60 1.31 9.54
CA PHE A 33 -5.58 1.33 10.99
C PHE A 33 -6.63 0.39 11.60
N LEU A 34 -7.85 0.37 11.06
CA LEU A 34 -8.90 -0.50 11.55
C LEU A 34 -8.61 -1.99 11.29
N ALA A 35 -8.00 -2.34 10.15
CA ALA A 35 -7.57 -3.70 9.87
C ALA A 35 -6.47 -4.19 10.84
N VAL A 36 -5.73 -3.27 11.45
CA VAL A 36 -4.67 -3.56 12.43
C VAL A 36 -5.22 -3.64 13.84
N VAL A 37 -5.88 -2.57 14.32
CA VAL A 37 -6.21 -2.41 15.75
C VAL A 37 -7.63 -2.82 16.12
N ALA A 38 -8.53 -2.93 15.16
CA ALA A 38 -9.94 -3.25 15.37
C ALA A 38 -10.39 -4.54 14.64
N ARG A 39 -9.44 -5.34 14.16
CA ARG A 39 -9.72 -6.63 13.54
C ARG A 39 -10.58 -7.51 14.45
N GLY A 40 -11.61 -8.13 13.88
CA GLY A 40 -12.54 -8.98 14.62
C GLY A 40 -13.76 -8.24 15.21
N LYS A 41 -13.90 -6.94 14.91
CA LYS A 41 -15.10 -6.17 15.26
C LYS A 41 -15.98 -5.98 14.02
N SER A 42 -17.31 -6.18 14.18
CA SER A 42 -18.27 -5.97 13.07
C SER A 42 -18.19 -4.55 12.50
N SER A 43 -17.99 -3.55 13.36
CA SER A 43 -17.85 -2.15 12.94
C SER A 43 -16.68 -1.90 11.97
N THR A 44 -15.67 -2.78 11.96
CA THR A 44 -14.54 -2.69 11.00
C THR A 44 -14.99 -3.10 9.61
N ALA A 45 -15.72 -4.20 9.49
CA ALA A 45 -16.30 -4.63 8.22
C ALA A 45 -17.29 -3.59 7.70
N ASP A 46 -18.20 -3.09 8.57
CA ASP A 46 -19.18 -2.06 8.22
C ASP A 46 -18.51 -0.78 7.70
N PHE A 47 -17.38 -0.38 8.28
CA PHE A 47 -16.62 0.77 7.81
C PHE A 47 -16.09 0.55 6.38
N TYR A 48 -15.49 -0.61 6.11
CA TYR A 48 -14.94 -0.89 4.78
C TYR A 48 -16.02 -1.12 3.72
N ASP A 49 -17.18 -1.60 4.11
CA ASP A 49 -18.33 -1.68 3.23
C ASP A 49 -18.80 -0.29 2.82
N ARG A 50 -18.94 0.65 3.76
CA ARG A 50 -19.27 2.06 3.47
C ARG A 50 -18.20 2.76 2.63
N LEU A 51 -16.91 2.49 2.91
CA LEU A 51 -15.84 3.02 2.08
C LEU A 51 -15.95 2.52 0.63
N SER A 52 -16.29 1.24 0.45
CA SER A 52 -16.51 0.68 -0.89
C SER A 52 -17.70 1.32 -1.58
N GLU A 53 -18.81 1.53 -0.89
CA GLU A 53 -20.00 2.23 -1.41
C GLU A 53 -19.66 3.66 -1.84
N GLU A 54 -18.89 4.41 -1.04
CA GLU A 54 -18.42 5.74 -1.39
C GLU A 54 -17.52 5.73 -2.65
N MET A 55 -16.64 4.73 -2.78
CA MET A 55 -15.79 4.61 -3.96
C MET A 55 -16.58 4.27 -5.22
N GLU A 56 -17.64 3.47 -5.11
CA GLU A 56 -18.57 3.20 -6.21
C GLU A 56 -19.32 4.47 -6.63
N GLU A 57 -19.74 5.30 -5.68
CA GLU A 57 -20.33 6.60 -5.97
C GLU A 57 -19.34 7.53 -6.68
N TYR A 58 -18.10 7.58 -6.19
CA TYR A 58 -17.04 8.37 -6.83
C TYR A 58 -16.78 7.94 -8.27
N LEU A 59 -16.78 6.63 -8.55
CA LEU A 59 -16.65 6.12 -9.93
C LEU A 59 -17.80 6.56 -10.81
N ARG A 60 -19.04 6.47 -10.32
CA ARG A 60 -20.24 6.93 -11.08
C ARG A 60 -20.24 8.42 -11.37
N GLU A 61 -19.71 9.22 -10.45
CA GLU A 61 -19.66 10.67 -10.53
C GLU A 61 -18.34 11.21 -11.13
N HIS A 62 -17.44 10.32 -11.57
CA HIS A 62 -16.10 10.68 -12.06
C HIS A 62 -15.29 11.50 -11.06
N LYS A 63 -15.44 11.24 -9.78
CA LYS A 63 -14.72 11.87 -8.66
C LYS A 63 -13.55 11.04 -8.19
N SER A 64 -12.64 11.68 -7.45
CA SER A 64 -11.51 11.05 -6.76
C SER A 64 -11.23 11.73 -5.43
N GLN A 65 -10.71 10.97 -4.48
CA GLN A 65 -10.13 11.52 -3.25
C GLN A 65 -8.86 12.35 -3.56
N PHE A 66 -8.12 11.98 -4.59
CA PHE A 66 -6.95 12.72 -5.02
C PHE A 66 -7.39 14.04 -5.70
N LYS A 67 -6.98 15.17 -5.11
CA LYS A 67 -7.37 16.53 -5.58
C LYS A 67 -6.34 17.11 -6.53
N GLY A 68 -5.95 16.36 -7.55
CA GLY A 68 -5.01 16.75 -8.59
C GLY A 68 -5.23 15.93 -9.85
N GLU A 69 -4.44 16.18 -10.88
CA GLU A 69 -4.40 15.34 -12.06
C GLU A 69 -3.62 14.05 -11.77
N GLN A 70 -4.13 12.90 -12.19
CA GLN A 70 -3.49 11.60 -11.96
C GLN A 70 -2.56 11.25 -13.13
N LYS A 71 -1.49 12.06 -13.34
CA LYS A 71 -0.56 11.85 -14.44
C LYS A 71 0.35 10.66 -14.22
N HIS A 72 0.82 10.46 -12.97
CA HIS A 72 1.76 9.41 -12.62
C HIS A 72 1.20 8.54 -11.52
N ARG A 73 1.16 7.25 -11.78
CA ARG A 73 0.64 6.23 -10.86
C ARG A 73 1.80 5.56 -10.14
N ILE A 74 1.90 5.75 -8.85
CA ILE A 74 3.07 5.34 -8.06
C ILE A 74 2.71 4.20 -7.10
N MET A 75 3.55 3.16 -7.05
CA MET A 75 3.53 2.21 -5.95
C MET A 75 4.37 2.79 -4.79
N TRP A 76 3.75 2.91 -3.61
CA TRP A 76 4.50 3.16 -2.39
C TRP A 76 4.96 1.84 -1.80
N GLU A 77 6.27 1.67 -1.66
CA GLU A 77 6.85 0.48 -1.05
C GLU A 77 7.44 0.82 0.32
N GLY A 78 7.32 -0.15 1.24
CA GLY A 78 7.71 0.01 2.63
C GLY A 78 6.61 0.60 3.52
N ILE A 79 6.94 0.78 4.80
CA ILE A 79 6.05 1.35 5.80
C ILE A 79 5.83 2.84 5.50
N ALA A 80 4.69 3.38 5.88
CA ALA A 80 4.45 4.82 5.76
C ALA A 80 5.44 5.63 6.62
N CYS A 81 5.95 6.74 6.09
CA CYS A 81 6.79 7.67 6.84
C CYS A 81 5.89 8.57 7.71
N TRP A 82 5.39 8.01 8.82
CA TRP A 82 4.33 8.62 9.62
C TRP A 82 4.62 10.05 10.08
N PRO A 83 5.85 10.40 10.55
CA PRO A 83 6.15 11.77 10.98
C PRO A 83 6.05 12.81 9.86
N HIS A 84 6.23 12.38 8.60
CA HIS A 84 6.29 13.26 7.44
C HIS A 84 5.22 12.97 6.39
N LEU A 85 4.16 12.25 6.78
CA LEU A 85 3.11 11.80 5.86
C LEU A 85 2.49 12.96 5.08
N ALA A 86 2.15 14.05 5.76
CA ALA A 86 1.56 15.22 5.13
C ALA A 86 2.50 15.89 4.11
N GLN A 87 3.81 15.92 4.39
CA GLN A 87 4.81 16.49 3.50
C GLN A 87 5.02 15.59 2.26
N ASN A 88 5.13 14.28 2.47
CA ASN A 88 5.22 13.31 1.38
C ASN A 88 4.02 13.46 0.44
N TYR A 89 2.81 13.51 0.99
CA TYR A 89 1.59 13.70 0.20
C TYR A 89 1.58 15.01 -0.58
N LYS A 90 1.97 16.12 0.07
CA LYS A 90 2.05 17.43 -0.58
C LYS A 90 3.01 17.43 -1.77
N CYS A 91 4.18 16.83 -1.61
CA CYS A 91 5.17 16.72 -2.69
C CYS A 91 4.65 15.86 -3.85
N LEU A 92 4.13 14.67 -3.57
CA LEU A 92 3.56 13.79 -4.60
C LEU A 92 2.43 14.49 -5.36
N LYS A 93 1.52 15.13 -4.64
CA LYS A 93 0.42 15.88 -5.25
C LYS A 93 0.89 17.04 -6.12
N ALA A 94 1.92 17.77 -5.71
CA ALA A 94 2.48 18.89 -6.49
C ALA A 94 3.10 18.43 -7.82
N ASN A 95 3.44 17.14 -7.93
CA ASN A 95 3.98 16.52 -9.13
C ASN A 95 2.96 15.63 -9.86
N ASP A 96 1.67 15.77 -9.58
CA ASP A 96 0.57 14.99 -10.19
C ASP A 96 0.76 13.45 -10.03
N MET A 97 1.37 13.04 -8.93
CA MET A 97 1.65 11.64 -8.57
C MET A 97 0.61 11.12 -7.59
N ILE A 98 -0.18 10.14 -8.02
CA ILE A 98 -1.12 9.43 -7.16
C ILE A 98 -0.53 8.08 -6.70
N VAL A 99 -0.64 7.77 -5.43
CA VAL A 99 -0.31 6.43 -4.92
C VAL A 99 -1.49 5.50 -5.21
N VAL A 100 -1.23 4.43 -5.96
CA VAL A 100 -2.25 3.45 -6.36
C VAL A 100 -1.85 2.01 -6.07
N GLY A 101 -0.68 1.78 -5.54
CA GLY A 101 -0.18 0.46 -5.16
C GLY A 101 0.65 0.55 -3.89
N GLY A 102 0.74 -0.56 -3.18
CA GLY A 102 1.59 -0.66 -2.01
C GLY A 102 1.47 -2.01 -1.34
N MET A 103 2.60 -2.55 -0.92
CA MET A 103 2.63 -3.81 -0.18
C MET A 103 2.01 -3.64 1.22
N TYR A 104 2.27 -2.52 1.88
CA TYR A 104 1.91 -2.31 3.27
C TYR A 104 0.40 -2.35 3.54
N PRO A 105 -0.49 -1.70 2.77
CA PRO A 105 -1.93 -1.89 2.93
C PRO A 105 -2.40 -3.32 2.63
N VAL A 106 -1.85 -3.94 1.59
CA VAL A 106 -2.22 -5.29 1.15
C VAL A 106 -1.81 -6.36 2.16
N GLU A 107 -0.75 -6.13 2.93
CA GLU A 107 -0.30 -7.06 3.96
C GLU A 107 -1.38 -7.39 5.00
N TRP A 108 -2.29 -6.48 5.25
CA TRP A 108 -3.36 -6.65 6.23
C TRP A 108 -4.59 -7.39 5.69
N CYS A 109 -4.62 -7.74 4.40
CA CYS A 109 -5.63 -8.60 3.80
C CYS A 109 -5.40 -10.07 4.19
N VAL A 110 -5.43 -10.38 5.49
CA VAL A 110 -5.20 -11.74 6.01
C VAL A 110 -6.50 -12.54 5.92
N ASP A 111 -6.75 -13.12 4.75
CA ASP A 111 -7.87 -14.03 4.54
C ASP A 111 -7.43 -15.50 4.71
N TYR A 112 -8.33 -16.34 5.23
CA TYR A 112 -8.09 -17.75 5.49
C TYR A 112 -9.39 -18.55 5.28
N ASP A 113 -9.27 -19.80 4.82
CA ASP A 113 -10.42 -20.57 4.34
C ASP A 113 -11.29 -21.15 5.47
N GLN A 114 -10.67 -21.58 6.56
CA GLN A 114 -11.30 -22.28 7.66
C GLN A 114 -11.03 -21.59 9.00
N ASP A 115 -11.98 -21.69 9.92
CA ASP A 115 -11.85 -21.11 11.27
C ASP A 115 -11.00 -22.03 12.17
N ASP A 116 -9.77 -22.31 11.74
CA ASP A 116 -8.78 -23.07 12.49
C ASP A 116 -7.40 -22.40 12.49
N VAL A 117 -6.60 -22.74 13.50
CA VAL A 117 -5.26 -22.15 13.69
C VAL A 117 -4.33 -22.49 12.52
N ARG A 118 -4.49 -23.65 11.89
CA ARG A 118 -3.63 -24.06 10.76
C ARG A 118 -3.91 -23.21 9.51
N SER A 119 -5.16 -22.98 9.20
CA SER A 119 -5.57 -22.10 8.10
C SER A 119 -5.07 -20.66 8.32
N LEU A 120 -5.25 -20.15 9.54
CA LEU A 120 -4.74 -18.85 9.94
C LEU A 120 -3.21 -18.76 9.83
N ALA A 121 -2.48 -19.75 10.32
CA ALA A 121 -1.02 -19.80 10.24
C ALA A 121 -0.52 -19.80 8.78
N ARG A 122 -1.19 -20.53 7.89
CA ARG A 122 -0.89 -20.51 6.43
C ARG A 122 -1.12 -19.12 5.83
N ALA A 123 -2.21 -18.47 6.20
CA ALA A 123 -2.52 -17.12 5.71
C ALA A 123 -1.45 -16.10 6.15
N TYR A 124 -0.97 -16.18 7.38
CA TYR A 124 0.15 -15.35 7.84
C TYR A 124 1.46 -15.68 7.13
N ALA A 125 1.79 -16.97 6.97
CA ALA A 125 2.99 -17.40 6.25
C ALA A 125 2.97 -16.98 4.76
N ALA A 126 1.79 -16.75 4.19
CA ALA A 126 1.61 -16.29 2.82
C ALA A 126 1.73 -14.77 2.64
N ARG A 127 1.99 -14.00 3.70
CA ARG A 127 2.08 -12.53 3.59
C ARG A 127 3.23 -12.06 2.70
N PRO A 128 3.06 -10.91 2.01
CA PRO A 128 4.06 -10.37 1.08
C PRO A 128 5.49 -10.25 1.61
N PRO A 129 5.74 -9.80 2.86
CA PRO A 129 7.10 -9.66 3.37
C PRO A 129 7.74 -10.99 3.80
N ILE A 130 6.99 -12.10 3.75
CA ILE A 130 7.48 -13.42 4.13
C ILE A 130 7.87 -14.23 2.90
N GLY A 131 9.03 -14.88 2.94
CA GLY A 131 9.50 -15.75 1.87
C GLY A 131 10.79 -15.25 1.21
N SER A 132 11.15 -15.92 0.09
CA SER A 132 12.36 -15.59 -0.66
C SER A 132 12.29 -14.22 -1.32
N LEU A 133 13.45 -13.63 -1.61
CA LEU A 133 13.55 -12.39 -2.36
C LEU A 133 12.81 -12.48 -3.71
N THR A 134 12.93 -13.60 -4.41
CA THR A 134 12.21 -13.86 -5.68
C THR A 134 10.71 -13.71 -5.50
N ARG A 135 10.12 -14.43 -4.53
CA ARG A 135 8.69 -14.35 -4.24
C ARG A 135 8.25 -12.92 -3.88
N GLN A 136 9.03 -12.25 -3.05
CA GLN A 136 8.71 -10.87 -2.65
C GLN A 136 8.77 -9.91 -3.83
N THR A 137 9.70 -10.12 -4.75
CA THR A 137 9.81 -9.36 -5.99
C THR A 137 8.63 -9.63 -6.93
N ASP A 138 8.24 -10.90 -7.09
CA ASP A 138 7.12 -11.30 -7.95
C ASP A 138 5.81 -10.67 -7.51
N ILE A 139 5.51 -10.70 -6.20
CA ILE A 139 4.31 -10.08 -5.64
C ILE A 139 4.27 -8.58 -5.92
N ARG A 140 5.39 -7.87 -5.75
CA ARG A 140 5.45 -6.42 -5.97
C ARG A 140 5.33 -6.05 -7.44
N ALA A 141 5.99 -6.81 -8.31
CA ALA A 141 5.84 -6.64 -9.75
C ALA A 141 4.39 -6.86 -10.19
N GLN A 142 3.73 -7.88 -9.64
CA GLN A 142 2.31 -8.13 -9.89
C GLN A 142 1.42 -6.98 -9.40
N ILE A 143 1.64 -6.46 -8.18
CA ILE A 143 0.90 -5.28 -7.69
C ILE A 143 1.07 -4.10 -8.64
N MET A 144 2.29 -3.83 -9.12
CA MET A 144 2.55 -2.74 -10.06
C MET A 144 1.82 -2.93 -11.40
N GLU A 145 1.70 -4.14 -11.88
CA GLU A 145 0.95 -4.45 -13.10
C GLU A 145 -0.56 -4.28 -12.89
N GLU A 146 -1.11 -4.89 -11.85
CA GLU A 146 -2.55 -4.84 -11.52
C GLU A 146 -3.03 -3.41 -11.29
N THR A 147 -2.22 -2.57 -10.64
CA THR A 147 -2.53 -1.17 -10.36
C THR A 147 -2.02 -0.22 -11.45
N ARG A 148 -1.41 -0.73 -12.50
CA ARG A 148 -0.86 0.07 -13.61
C ARG A 148 0.04 1.20 -13.13
N CYS A 149 0.97 0.88 -12.20
CA CYS A 149 1.96 1.84 -11.73
C CYS A 149 2.99 2.18 -12.82
N ASP A 150 3.35 3.45 -12.93
CA ASP A 150 4.43 3.94 -13.79
C ASP A 150 5.81 3.75 -13.15
N GLY A 151 5.85 3.71 -11.82
CA GLY A 151 7.07 3.53 -11.04
C GLY A 151 6.79 3.21 -9.57
N ALA A 152 7.86 3.04 -8.81
CA ALA A 152 7.77 2.81 -7.38
C ALA A 152 8.65 3.78 -6.58
N LEU A 153 8.16 4.19 -5.42
CA LEU A 153 8.86 4.99 -4.44
C LEU A 153 9.01 4.18 -3.16
N TYR A 154 10.24 3.93 -2.74
CA TYR A 154 10.56 3.09 -1.58
C TYR A 154 10.98 3.93 -0.39
N HIS A 155 10.22 3.86 0.68
CA HIS A 155 10.61 4.37 1.98
C HIS A 155 11.56 3.39 2.68
N VAL A 156 12.84 3.76 2.71
CA VAL A 156 13.90 3.03 3.43
C VAL A 156 13.76 3.33 4.92
N ASN A 157 12.93 2.56 5.59
CA ASN A 157 12.64 2.74 7.01
C ASN A 157 13.78 2.22 7.88
N ARG A 158 14.54 3.11 8.50
CA ARG A 158 15.76 2.79 9.27
C ARG A 158 15.50 1.88 10.46
N SER A 159 14.33 1.96 11.08
CA SER A 159 13.92 1.07 12.19
C SER A 159 13.56 -0.34 11.75
N CYS A 160 13.19 -0.55 10.48
CA CYS A 160 12.80 -1.86 9.98
C CYS A 160 13.91 -2.51 9.14
N LYS A 161 14.87 -3.13 9.80
CA LYS A 161 16.02 -3.76 9.13
C LYS A 161 15.64 -4.83 8.11
N ILE A 162 14.57 -5.58 8.36
CA ILE A 162 14.11 -6.66 7.46
C ILE A 162 13.75 -6.08 6.07
N LEU A 163 12.97 -5.01 6.02
CA LEU A 163 12.64 -4.37 4.74
C LEU A 163 13.85 -3.65 4.16
N THR A 164 14.58 -2.89 4.95
CA THR A 164 15.72 -2.09 4.50
C THR A 164 16.82 -2.94 3.84
N PHE A 165 17.17 -4.08 4.39
CA PHE A 165 18.19 -4.96 3.81
C PHE A 165 17.79 -5.57 2.46
N LEU A 166 16.50 -5.73 2.20
CA LEU A 166 16.00 -6.28 0.94
C LEU A 166 15.93 -5.24 -0.19
N GLN A 167 16.01 -3.96 0.14
CA GLN A 167 15.76 -2.85 -0.78
C GLN A 167 16.54 -2.96 -2.10
N ALA A 168 17.85 -3.19 -2.05
CA ALA A 168 18.67 -3.28 -3.26
C ALA A 168 18.28 -4.46 -4.15
N GLY A 169 17.99 -5.62 -3.53
CA GLY A 169 17.54 -6.82 -4.23
C GLY A 169 16.15 -6.64 -4.84
N LEU A 170 15.22 -6.06 -4.09
CA LEU A 170 13.85 -5.78 -4.57
C LEU A 170 13.87 -4.80 -5.74
N ARG A 171 14.60 -3.69 -5.63
CA ARG A 171 14.74 -2.71 -6.71
C ARG A 171 15.22 -3.35 -8.00
N ARG A 172 16.31 -4.15 -7.94
CA ARG A 172 16.85 -4.85 -9.09
C ARG A 172 15.84 -5.84 -9.68
N GLY A 173 15.29 -6.70 -8.83
CA GLY A 173 14.37 -7.74 -9.27
C GLY A 173 13.05 -7.21 -9.83
N ILE A 174 12.52 -6.10 -9.31
CA ILE A 174 11.34 -5.42 -9.86
C ILE A 174 11.67 -4.82 -11.24
N TYR A 175 12.81 -4.12 -11.34
CA TYR A 175 13.23 -3.54 -12.61
C TYR A 175 13.43 -4.62 -13.71
N GLU A 176 14.03 -5.74 -13.37
CA GLU A 176 14.23 -6.86 -14.30
C GLU A 176 12.90 -7.44 -14.83
N ARG A 177 11.81 -7.31 -14.08
CA ARG A 177 10.48 -7.85 -14.46
C ARG A 177 9.65 -6.87 -15.28
N ASN A 178 9.64 -5.60 -14.95
CA ASN A 178 8.71 -4.64 -15.55
C ASN A 178 9.37 -3.39 -16.13
N HIS A 179 10.69 -3.23 -15.98
CA HIS A 179 11.47 -2.09 -16.49
C HIS A 179 11.00 -0.70 -16.02
N LYS A 180 10.23 -0.64 -14.90
CA LYS A 180 9.70 0.61 -14.37
C LYS A 180 10.70 1.26 -13.41
N PRO A 181 10.74 2.61 -13.35
CA PRO A 181 11.65 3.33 -12.45
C PRO A 181 11.33 3.03 -10.99
N PHE A 182 12.37 3.06 -10.17
CA PHE A 182 12.30 2.78 -8.76
C PHE A 182 13.20 3.77 -7.99
N ALA A 183 12.59 4.72 -7.31
CA ALA A 183 13.29 5.69 -6.46
C ALA A 183 13.26 5.26 -4.99
N THR A 184 14.22 5.75 -4.21
CA THR A 184 14.30 5.46 -2.78
C THR A 184 14.55 6.74 -2.00
N PHE A 185 14.01 6.83 -0.81
CA PHE A 185 14.33 7.89 0.15
C PHE A 185 14.48 7.32 1.55
N ASP A 186 15.37 7.93 2.32
CA ASP A 186 15.59 7.59 3.72
C ASP A 186 14.55 8.25 4.62
N GLY A 187 14.14 7.52 5.65
CA GLY A 187 13.24 7.99 6.68
C GLY A 187 13.08 6.98 7.79
N ASP A 188 12.14 7.25 8.67
CA ASP A 188 11.76 6.33 9.73
C ASP A 188 10.26 6.44 10.02
N GLN A 189 9.67 5.35 10.49
CA GLN A 189 8.26 5.31 10.86
C GLN A 189 7.94 6.10 12.14
N THR A 190 8.95 6.41 12.97
CA THR A 190 8.78 7.06 14.27
C THR A 190 9.78 8.19 14.52
N ASP A 191 11.00 8.10 14.00
CA ASP A 191 12.04 9.11 14.19
C ASP A 191 12.00 10.16 13.07
N PRO A 192 11.53 11.40 13.35
CA PRO A 192 11.45 12.45 12.34
C PRO A 192 12.82 12.98 11.89
N THR A 193 13.89 12.70 12.62
CA THR A 193 15.22 13.28 12.34
C THR A 193 15.93 12.64 11.16
N THR A 194 15.47 11.49 10.70
CA THR A 194 16.10 10.72 9.61
C THR A 194 15.61 11.09 8.21
N PHE A 195 14.55 11.90 8.11
CA PHE A 195 13.97 12.32 6.85
C PHE A 195 14.54 13.67 6.39
N SER A 196 14.91 13.75 5.12
CA SER A 196 15.32 14.99 4.47
C SER A 196 14.29 15.44 3.44
N PRO A 197 13.58 16.56 3.66
CA PRO A 197 12.64 17.11 2.68
C PRO A 197 13.30 17.36 1.31
N ALA A 198 14.48 17.94 1.29
CA ALA A 198 15.21 18.27 0.08
C ALA A 198 15.68 17.06 -0.74
N GLN A 199 15.76 15.87 -0.13
CA GLN A 199 16.02 14.63 -0.85
C GLN A 199 14.76 13.97 -1.38
N PHE A 200 13.64 14.27 -0.77
CA PHE A 200 12.36 13.72 -1.18
C PHE A 200 11.76 14.51 -2.35
N GLU A 201 11.96 15.82 -2.39
CA GLU A 201 11.55 16.74 -3.47
C GLU A 201 12.40 16.57 -4.74
#